data_2fe669cabcaee3948fe51a44650a2862
#
_entry.id   2fe669cabcaee3948fe51a44650a2862
#
_cell.length_a   1.000
_cell.length_b   1.000
_cell.length_c   1.000
_cell.angle_alpha   90.00
_cell.angle_beta   90.00
_cell.angle_gamma   90.00
#
_symmetry.space_group_name_H-M   'P 1'
#
loop_
_entity.id
_entity.type
_entity.pdbx_description
1 polymer ?
#
loop_
_entity_poly.entity_id
_entity_poly.type
_entity_poly.pdbx_seq_one_letter_code
_entity_poly.pdbx_strand_id
1 'polypeptide(L)'
;PTFNNLSYLKVCINSILKSSSNKNEILVHVNEDSDHKTRDFLNDNNIKFSYSQKNVGLCSAINTIAKQATFSYLIYTHDDMYFCPNWEEPLINEIKKINHNKFYISGSMIEPNSGHIKFDCGDCIDNFDEIKLLANLDKLHIDDHQGSHFAPHCVHKKVWNKVGGFSEEFNPGIGSDPDFNMKLWKEGCRI
;
A
#
# COMPACT_ATOMS: atom_id res chain seq x y z
N PRO A 1 2.02 0.04 -7.40
CA PRO A 1 2.26 -0.40 -8.78
C PRO A 1 1.36 -1.59 -9.12
N THR A 2 1.15 -1.82 -10.41
CA THR A 2 0.39 -2.98 -10.91
C THR A 2 1.07 -3.57 -12.14
N PHE A 3 1.00 -4.88 -12.30
CA PHE A 3 1.53 -5.62 -13.44
C PHE A 3 0.59 -6.76 -13.83
N ASN A 4 -0.15 -6.61 -14.94
CA ASN A 4 -1.12 -7.60 -15.46
C ASN A 4 -2.13 -8.10 -14.41
N ASN A 5 -2.58 -7.21 -13.51
CA ASN A 5 -3.38 -7.58 -12.33
C ASN A 5 -4.64 -6.70 -12.19
N LEU A 6 -5.31 -6.39 -13.30
CA LEU A 6 -6.43 -5.45 -13.35
C LEU A 6 -7.60 -5.83 -12.43
N SER A 7 -7.92 -7.12 -12.30
CA SER A 7 -9.03 -7.57 -11.45
C SER A 7 -8.81 -7.24 -9.97
N TYR A 8 -7.63 -7.53 -9.45
CA TYR A 8 -7.24 -7.18 -8.08
C TYR A 8 -7.11 -5.68 -7.89
N LEU A 9 -6.48 -4.97 -8.84
CA LEU A 9 -6.38 -3.51 -8.80
C LEU A 9 -7.75 -2.84 -8.66
N LYS A 10 -8.77 -3.34 -9.39
CA LYS A 10 -10.15 -2.84 -9.26
C LYS A 10 -10.70 -3.02 -7.86
N VAL A 11 -10.51 -4.18 -7.24
CA VAL A 11 -10.94 -4.44 -5.86
C VAL A 11 -10.20 -3.52 -4.89
N CYS A 12 -8.88 -3.40 -5.01
CA CYS A 12 -8.06 -2.53 -4.18
C CYS A 12 -8.56 -1.08 -4.25
N ILE A 13 -8.64 -0.50 -5.45
CA ILE A 13 -9.06 0.90 -5.64
C ILE A 13 -10.48 1.13 -5.12
N ASN A 14 -11.42 0.24 -5.47
CA ASN A 14 -12.82 0.36 -5.04
C ASN A 14 -12.95 0.28 -3.51
N SER A 15 -12.18 -0.59 -2.86
CA SER A 15 -12.16 -0.68 -1.41
C SER A 15 -11.63 0.59 -0.75
N ILE A 16 -10.56 1.19 -1.28
CA ILE A 16 -10.04 2.49 -0.82
C ILE A 16 -11.11 3.57 -0.95
N LEU A 17 -11.71 3.71 -2.14
CA LEU A 17 -12.71 4.75 -2.41
C LEU A 17 -13.97 4.59 -1.54
N LYS A 18 -14.43 3.36 -1.31
CA LYS A 18 -15.61 3.04 -0.49
C LYS A 18 -15.36 3.22 1.00
N SER A 19 -14.14 2.94 1.45
CA SER A 19 -13.81 2.79 2.88
C SER A 19 -13.07 3.99 3.48
N SER A 20 -12.73 4.99 2.67
CA SER A 20 -12.07 6.21 3.13
C SER A 20 -13.05 7.27 3.57
N SER A 21 -12.80 7.89 4.73
CA SER A 21 -13.52 9.06 5.23
C SER A 21 -12.86 10.38 4.84
N ASN A 22 -11.60 10.36 4.43
CA ASN A 22 -10.83 11.51 4.01
C ASN A 22 -10.59 11.51 2.50
N LYS A 23 -10.22 12.68 1.97
CA LYS A 23 -9.84 12.81 0.57
C LYS A 23 -8.42 12.27 0.36
N ASN A 24 -8.30 11.13 -0.29
CA ASN A 24 -7.03 10.51 -0.68
C ASN A 24 -6.71 10.77 -2.16
N GLU A 25 -5.42 10.90 -2.47
CA GLU A 25 -4.89 10.90 -3.83
C GLU A 25 -4.43 9.48 -4.14
N ILE A 26 -5.12 8.81 -5.06
CA ILE A 26 -4.71 7.48 -5.53
C ILE A 26 -3.79 7.64 -6.73
N LEU A 27 -2.61 7.03 -6.64
CA LEU A 27 -1.57 7.07 -7.66
C LEU A 27 -1.18 5.64 -8.05
N VAL A 28 -1.21 5.34 -9.33
CA VAL A 28 -0.89 4.00 -9.84
C VAL A 28 0.28 4.06 -10.82
N HIS A 29 1.27 3.19 -10.66
CA HIS A 29 2.24 2.93 -11.73
C HIS A 29 1.86 1.64 -12.45
N VAL A 30 1.62 1.73 -13.75
CA VAL A 30 1.30 0.60 -14.60
C VAL A 30 2.59 0.06 -15.20
N ASN A 31 3.03 -1.09 -14.69
CA ASN A 31 4.19 -1.82 -15.20
C ASN A 31 3.76 -2.69 -16.36
N GLU A 32 3.95 -2.22 -17.60
CA GLU A 32 3.54 -2.93 -18.80
C GLU A 32 2.01 -3.17 -18.88
N ASP A 33 1.43 -2.84 -19.98
CA ASP A 33 -0.02 -2.98 -20.23
C ASP A 33 -0.22 -3.07 -21.75
N SER A 34 0.02 -4.27 -22.27
CA SER A 34 0.02 -4.49 -23.72
C SER A 34 -1.37 -4.40 -24.36
N ASP A 35 -2.42 -4.73 -23.59
CA ASP A 35 -3.81 -4.70 -24.03
C ASP A 35 -4.55 -3.40 -23.67
N HIS A 36 -3.86 -2.45 -23.07
CA HIS A 36 -4.37 -1.13 -22.64
C HIS A 36 -5.47 -1.13 -21.58
N LYS A 37 -6.00 -2.26 -21.16
CA LYS A 37 -7.16 -2.36 -20.27
C LYS A 37 -6.97 -1.70 -18.91
N THR A 38 -5.77 -1.80 -18.35
CA THR A 38 -5.47 -1.19 -17.05
C THR A 38 -5.47 0.33 -17.16
N ARG A 39 -4.84 0.88 -18.20
CA ARG A 39 -4.81 2.32 -18.42
C ARG A 39 -6.18 2.90 -18.77
N ASP A 40 -6.98 2.16 -19.56
CA ASP A 40 -8.34 2.56 -19.89
C ASP A 40 -9.21 2.63 -18.63
N PHE A 41 -9.13 1.61 -17.76
CA PHE A 41 -9.81 1.62 -16.47
C PHE A 41 -9.41 2.81 -15.59
N LEU A 42 -8.12 3.13 -15.50
CA LEU A 42 -7.63 4.27 -14.70
C LEU A 42 -8.11 5.60 -15.26
N ASN A 43 -8.10 5.77 -16.59
CA ASN A 43 -8.63 6.96 -17.27
C ASN A 43 -10.12 7.14 -17.02
N ASP A 44 -10.92 6.08 -17.22
CA ASP A 44 -12.38 6.10 -17.03
C ASP A 44 -12.78 6.47 -15.59
N ASN A 45 -11.93 6.15 -14.61
CA ASN A 45 -12.14 6.48 -13.21
C ASN A 45 -11.40 7.73 -12.71
N ASN A 46 -10.79 8.51 -13.61
CA ASN A 46 -10.00 9.71 -13.31
C ASN A 46 -8.89 9.47 -12.28
N ILE A 47 -8.26 8.30 -12.31
CA ILE A 47 -7.16 7.94 -11.43
C ILE A 47 -5.84 8.30 -12.10
N LYS A 48 -5.03 9.09 -11.40
CA LYS A 48 -3.72 9.50 -11.89
C LYS A 48 -2.74 8.33 -11.94
N PHE A 49 -2.06 8.16 -13.05
CA PHE A 49 -1.09 7.09 -13.21
C PHE A 49 0.16 7.50 -13.99
N SER A 50 1.20 6.71 -13.84
CA SER A 50 2.37 6.65 -14.73
C SER A 50 2.46 5.27 -15.37
N TYR A 51 3.18 5.16 -16.48
CA TYR A 51 3.26 3.95 -17.28
C TYR A 51 4.70 3.69 -17.74
N SER A 52 5.11 2.43 -17.76
CA SER A 52 6.33 1.97 -18.42
C SER A 52 6.00 0.90 -19.47
N GLN A 53 6.66 0.99 -20.64
CA GLN A 53 6.46 0.02 -21.73
C GLN A 53 6.92 -1.40 -21.40
N LYS A 54 7.81 -1.51 -20.41
CA LYS A 54 8.33 -2.78 -19.89
C LYS A 54 8.21 -2.80 -18.38
N ASN A 55 8.13 -3.98 -17.81
CA ASN A 55 8.20 -4.12 -16.34
C ASN A 55 9.56 -3.63 -15.84
N VAL A 56 9.54 -2.54 -15.06
CA VAL A 56 10.74 -1.91 -14.47
C VAL A 56 11.03 -2.40 -13.05
N GLY A 57 10.22 -3.33 -12.54
CA GLY A 57 10.29 -3.82 -11.17
C GLY A 57 9.51 -2.94 -10.19
N LEU A 58 9.33 -3.47 -8.99
CA LEU A 58 8.55 -2.86 -7.92
C LEU A 58 9.16 -1.53 -7.46
N CYS A 59 10.45 -1.53 -7.13
CA CYS A 59 11.13 -0.39 -6.53
C CYS A 59 11.12 0.83 -7.46
N SER A 60 11.48 0.63 -8.73
CA SER A 60 11.47 1.71 -9.74
C SER A 60 10.07 2.22 -10.01
N ALA A 61 9.07 1.34 -10.05
CA ALA A 61 7.67 1.70 -10.22
C ALA A 61 7.17 2.60 -9.09
N ILE A 62 7.39 2.20 -7.84
CA ILE A 62 6.98 2.97 -6.66
C ILE A 62 7.71 4.31 -6.62
N ASN A 63 9.02 4.32 -6.81
CA ASN A 63 9.81 5.56 -6.82
C ASN A 63 9.33 6.54 -7.89
N THR A 64 8.94 6.02 -9.06
CA THR A 64 8.43 6.83 -10.16
C THR A 64 7.10 7.50 -9.78
N ILE A 65 6.15 6.74 -9.24
CA ILE A 65 4.83 7.30 -8.94
C ILE A 65 4.84 8.15 -7.66
N ALA A 66 5.67 7.83 -6.67
CA ALA A 66 5.79 8.61 -5.42
C ALA A 66 6.23 10.06 -5.67
N LYS A 67 7.01 10.33 -6.73
CA LYS A 67 7.39 11.70 -7.15
C LYS A 67 6.19 12.56 -7.50
N GLN A 68 5.09 11.97 -7.94
CA GLN A 68 3.88 12.66 -8.35
C GLN A 68 2.91 12.95 -7.19
N ALA A 69 3.14 12.38 -6.01
CA ALA A 69 2.29 12.59 -4.84
C ALA A 69 2.29 14.06 -4.40
N THR A 70 1.12 14.60 -4.09
CA THR A 70 0.95 15.99 -3.67
C THR A 70 0.80 16.14 -2.16
N PHE A 71 0.34 15.09 -1.46
CA PHE A 71 0.14 15.09 -0.02
C PHE A 71 1.40 14.80 0.78
N SER A 72 1.36 15.13 2.08
CA SER A 72 2.50 14.98 3.00
C SER A 72 2.74 13.56 3.46
N TYR A 73 1.73 12.71 3.43
CA TYR A 73 1.83 11.31 3.83
C TYR A 73 1.72 10.42 2.60
N LEU A 74 2.60 9.44 2.51
CA LEU A 74 2.61 8.43 1.45
C LEU A 74 2.23 7.10 2.07
N ILE A 75 1.21 6.47 1.50
CA ILE A 75 0.84 5.10 1.84
C ILE A 75 1.18 4.23 0.63
N TYR A 76 2.15 3.34 0.82
CA TYR A 76 2.46 2.32 -0.17
C TYR A 76 1.63 1.07 0.10
N THR A 77 1.03 0.54 -0.94
CA THR A 77 0.26 -0.70 -0.91
C THR A 77 0.45 -1.50 -2.19
N HIS A 78 0.21 -2.80 -2.13
CA HIS A 78 0.10 -3.65 -3.30
C HIS A 78 -1.28 -3.50 -3.94
N ASP A 79 -1.40 -3.92 -5.20
CA ASP A 79 -2.64 -3.85 -5.98
C ASP A 79 -3.62 -5.00 -5.69
N ASP A 80 -3.23 -5.96 -4.87
CA ASP A 80 -4.01 -7.12 -4.43
C ASP A 80 -4.54 -7.01 -2.98
N MET A 81 -4.50 -5.81 -2.39
CA MET A 81 -4.98 -5.57 -1.03
C MET A 81 -6.41 -5.01 -1.02
N TYR A 82 -7.23 -5.51 -0.09
CA TYR A 82 -8.54 -4.96 0.23
C TYR A 82 -8.46 -4.08 1.48
N PHE A 83 -8.95 -2.84 1.40
CA PHE A 83 -8.97 -1.89 2.50
C PHE A 83 -10.30 -1.95 3.24
N CYS A 84 -10.26 -2.34 4.52
CA CYS A 84 -11.43 -2.41 5.39
C CYS A 84 -11.99 -1.01 5.70
N PRO A 85 -13.28 -0.88 6.11
CA PRO A 85 -13.85 0.41 6.49
C PRO A 85 -13.04 1.14 7.56
N ASN A 86 -12.90 2.46 7.40
CA ASN A 86 -12.18 3.35 8.33
C ASN A 86 -10.68 3.02 8.52
N TRP A 87 -10.07 2.32 7.57
CA TRP A 87 -8.66 1.88 7.63
C TRP A 87 -7.66 3.00 7.94
N GLU A 88 -7.97 4.23 7.57
CA GLU A 88 -7.07 5.39 7.72
C GLU A 88 -7.13 6.02 9.12
N GLU A 89 -8.22 5.85 9.86
CA GLU A 89 -8.41 6.49 11.17
C GLU A 89 -7.36 6.06 12.22
N PRO A 90 -7.05 4.76 12.37
CA PRO A 90 -5.98 4.32 13.27
C PRO A 90 -4.63 4.93 12.91
N LEU A 91 -4.28 4.99 11.62
CA LEU A 91 -3.03 5.57 11.14
C LEU A 91 -2.96 7.07 11.45
N ILE A 92 -4.02 7.82 11.17
CA ILE A 92 -4.11 9.25 11.47
C ILE A 92 -3.98 9.52 12.97
N ASN A 93 -4.64 8.73 13.80
CA ASN A 93 -4.59 8.86 15.25
C ASN A 93 -3.19 8.59 15.79
N GLU A 94 -2.51 7.56 15.28
CA GLU A 94 -1.14 7.26 15.69
C GLU A 94 -0.15 8.34 15.23
N ILE A 95 -0.28 8.86 14.00
CA ILE A 95 0.53 9.98 13.51
C ILE A 95 0.39 11.21 14.42
N LYS A 96 -0.84 11.51 14.87
CA LYS A 96 -1.09 12.63 15.79
C LYS A 96 -0.41 12.42 17.16
N LYS A 97 -0.41 11.21 17.71
CA LYS A 97 0.25 10.87 18.97
C LYS A 97 1.79 11.00 18.85
N ILE A 98 2.36 10.51 17.74
CA ILE A 98 3.80 10.57 17.49
C ILE A 98 4.30 12.02 17.40
N ASN A 99 3.50 12.93 16.82
CA ASN A 99 3.76 14.37 16.73
C ASN A 99 5.12 14.77 16.13
N HIS A 100 5.66 13.96 15.23
CA HIS A 100 6.83 14.26 14.40
C HIS A 100 6.80 13.43 13.11
N ASN A 101 7.69 13.75 12.15
CA ASN A 101 7.67 13.13 10.81
C ASN A 101 8.50 11.84 10.70
N LYS A 102 9.23 11.46 11.73
CA LYS A 102 10.11 10.29 11.72
C LYS A 102 9.38 9.06 12.24
N PHE A 103 8.52 8.51 11.42
CA PHE A 103 7.76 7.30 11.69
C PHE A 103 7.63 6.43 10.44
N TYR A 104 7.37 5.18 10.65
CA TYR A 104 6.96 4.20 9.69
C TYR A 104 5.88 3.33 10.33
N ILE A 105 4.66 3.43 9.85
CA ILE A 105 3.50 2.76 10.43
C ILE A 105 2.89 1.85 9.40
N SER A 106 2.56 0.64 9.79
CA SER A 106 1.89 -0.37 8.96
C SER A 106 0.49 -0.68 9.49
N GLY A 107 -0.40 -1.04 8.61
CA GLY A 107 -1.66 -1.70 8.97
C GLY A 107 -1.45 -3.19 9.21
N SER A 108 -2.39 -3.82 9.92
CA SER A 108 -2.39 -5.28 10.09
C SER A 108 -2.95 -5.97 8.87
N MET A 109 -2.25 -7.00 8.38
CA MET A 109 -2.74 -7.86 7.29
C MET A 109 -3.56 -9.02 7.84
N ILE A 110 -4.74 -9.23 7.24
CA ILE A 110 -5.64 -10.35 7.52
C ILE A 110 -5.55 -11.31 6.34
N GLU A 111 -5.11 -12.52 6.58
CA GLU A 111 -4.93 -13.56 5.56
C GLU A 111 -5.27 -14.94 6.09
N PRO A 112 -5.67 -15.91 5.24
CA PRO A 112 -6.05 -17.24 5.71
C PRO A 112 -4.89 -18.04 6.32
N ASN A 113 -3.70 -17.94 5.72
CA ASN A 113 -2.55 -18.80 6.06
C ASN A 113 -1.36 -18.04 6.65
N SER A 114 -1.22 -16.77 6.32
CA SER A 114 -0.12 -15.88 6.72
C SER A 114 -0.67 -14.57 7.29
N GLY A 115 0.09 -13.49 7.21
CA GLY A 115 -0.34 -12.20 7.73
C GLY A 115 -0.24 -12.07 9.25
N HIS A 116 -0.65 -10.91 9.75
CA HIS A 116 -0.64 -10.64 11.20
C HIS A 116 -1.83 -11.27 11.90
N ILE A 117 -2.97 -11.34 11.22
CA ILE A 117 -4.21 -11.93 11.71
C ILE A 117 -4.62 -13.05 10.76
N LYS A 118 -4.69 -14.28 11.29
CA LYS A 118 -5.13 -15.43 10.50
C LYS A 118 -6.64 -15.53 10.52
N PHE A 119 -7.26 -15.25 9.39
CA PHE A 119 -8.69 -15.38 9.21
C PHE A 119 -8.99 -15.73 7.75
N ASP A 120 -9.68 -16.84 7.55
CA ASP A 120 -10.04 -17.32 6.22
C ASP A 120 -11.32 -16.62 5.73
N CYS A 121 -11.16 -15.70 4.80
CA CYS A 121 -12.22 -15.08 4.01
C CYS A 121 -11.98 -15.24 2.50
N GLY A 122 -11.26 -16.28 2.11
CA GLY A 122 -10.81 -16.55 0.75
C GLY A 122 -9.33 -16.27 0.56
N ASP A 123 -8.73 -16.93 -0.43
CA ASP A 123 -7.30 -16.83 -0.76
C ASP A 123 -7.04 -16.28 -2.17
N CYS A 124 -8.10 -15.97 -2.90
CA CYS A 124 -8.04 -15.31 -4.21
C CYS A 124 -9.32 -14.49 -4.48
N ILE A 125 -9.29 -13.71 -5.56
CA ILE A 125 -10.39 -12.80 -5.89
C ILE A 125 -11.72 -13.55 -6.15
N ASP A 126 -11.66 -14.78 -6.67
CA ASP A 126 -12.85 -15.54 -7.04
C ASP A 126 -13.60 -16.13 -5.85
N ASN A 127 -12.93 -16.27 -4.70
CA ASN A 127 -13.51 -16.82 -3.47
C ASN A 127 -13.44 -15.84 -2.28
N PHE A 128 -13.08 -14.59 -2.52
CA PHE A 128 -13.04 -13.55 -1.48
C PHE A 128 -14.45 -13.23 -0.95
N ASP A 129 -14.64 -13.49 0.34
CA ASP A 129 -15.92 -13.27 1.04
C ASP A 129 -15.85 -11.96 1.87
N GLU A 130 -16.16 -10.84 1.20
CA GLU A 130 -16.23 -9.50 1.83
C GLU A 130 -17.24 -9.49 2.99
N ILE A 131 -18.39 -10.17 2.83
CA ILE A 131 -19.44 -10.17 3.87
C ILE A 131 -18.94 -10.84 5.13
N LYS A 132 -18.30 -12.01 4.99
CA LYS A 132 -17.70 -12.75 6.10
C LYS A 132 -16.60 -11.94 6.80
N LEU A 133 -15.73 -11.27 6.03
CA LEU A 133 -14.69 -10.41 6.57
C LEU A 133 -15.30 -9.28 7.41
N LEU A 134 -16.21 -8.52 6.84
CA LEU A 134 -16.82 -7.35 7.49
C LEU A 134 -17.65 -7.72 8.72
N ALA A 135 -18.35 -8.85 8.70
CA ALA A 135 -19.12 -9.35 9.83
C ALA A 135 -18.26 -9.78 11.05
N ASN A 136 -16.97 -9.97 10.85
CA ASN A 136 -16.04 -10.38 11.92
C ASN A 136 -14.97 -9.33 12.23
N LEU A 137 -14.93 -8.21 11.53
CA LEU A 137 -13.85 -7.23 11.59
C LEU A 137 -13.57 -6.75 13.02
N ASP A 138 -14.60 -6.50 13.83
CA ASP A 138 -14.47 -6.05 15.23
C ASP A 138 -13.74 -7.05 16.14
N LYS A 139 -13.63 -8.31 15.72
CA LYS A 139 -12.93 -9.38 16.46
C LYS A 139 -11.52 -9.61 15.97
N LEU A 140 -11.18 -9.03 14.81
CA LEU A 140 -9.92 -9.22 14.12
C LEU A 140 -8.96 -8.08 14.46
N HIS A 141 -8.29 -8.17 15.59
CA HIS A 141 -7.29 -7.19 16.02
C HIS A 141 -6.10 -7.87 16.68
N ILE A 142 -4.99 -7.17 16.72
CA ILE A 142 -3.78 -7.50 17.47
C ILE A 142 -3.29 -6.24 18.17
N ASP A 143 -2.51 -6.44 19.24
CA ASP A 143 -1.85 -5.32 19.91
C ASP A 143 -0.77 -4.70 19.02
N ASP A 144 -0.56 -3.38 19.18
CA ASP A 144 0.50 -2.68 18.48
C ASP A 144 1.87 -3.22 18.91
N HIS A 145 2.74 -3.43 17.93
CA HIS A 145 4.12 -3.86 18.16
C HIS A 145 5.11 -3.13 17.29
N GLN A 146 6.35 -3.06 17.71
CA GLN A 146 7.43 -2.51 16.91
C GLN A 146 8.20 -3.61 16.20
N GLY A 147 8.66 -3.31 14.98
CA GLY A 147 9.47 -4.23 14.21
C GLY A 147 9.46 -3.91 12.73
N SER A 148 10.15 -4.74 11.97
CA SER A 148 10.15 -4.64 10.51
C SER A 148 8.76 -4.95 9.93
N HIS A 149 8.35 -4.15 8.98
CA HIS A 149 7.04 -4.25 8.33
C HIS A 149 7.17 -4.51 6.84
N PHE A 150 6.05 -4.99 6.29
CA PHE A 150 5.77 -5.03 4.85
C PHE A 150 4.61 -4.08 4.52
N ALA A 151 4.29 -3.94 3.23
CA ALA A 151 3.09 -3.19 2.82
C ALA A 151 1.80 -3.78 3.48
N PRO A 152 0.76 -2.96 3.74
CA PRO A 152 0.69 -1.52 3.49
C PRO A 152 1.43 -0.73 4.58
N HIS A 153 2.10 0.35 4.21
CA HIS A 153 2.78 1.20 5.18
C HIS A 153 2.69 2.70 4.85
N CYS A 154 2.70 3.49 5.90
CA CYS A 154 2.64 4.94 5.85
C CYS A 154 3.95 5.58 6.31
N VAL A 155 4.41 6.56 5.55
CA VAL A 155 5.62 7.36 5.84
C VAL A 155 5.40 8.81 5.44
N HIS A 156 6.06 9.74 6.12
CA HIS A 156 6.02 11.13 5.73
C HIS A 156 6.89 11.38 4.48
N LYS A 157 6.36 12.10 3.47
CA LYS A 157 7.02 12.36 2.18
C LYS A 157 8.42 12.98 2.32
N LYS A 158 8.64 13.84 3.32
CA LYS A 158 9.99 14.41 3.58
C LYS A 158 11.00 13.32 3.93
N VAL A 159 10.58 12.34 4.72
CA VAL A 159 11.45 11.21 5.10
C VAL A 159 11.67 10.28 3.92
N TRP A 160 10.61 9.95 3.18
CA TRP A 160 10.71 9.20 1.92
C TRP A 160 11.76 9.80 0.99
N ASN A 161 11.66 11.11 0.73
CA ASN A 161 12.60 11.82 -0.15
C ASN A 161 14.02 11.81 0.41
N LYS A 162 14.18 11.93 1.73
CA LYS A 162 15.49 11.95 2.39
C LYS A 162 16.22 10.63 2.28
N VAL A 163 15.51 9.50 2.42
CA VAL A 163 16.10 8.17 2.27
C VAL A 163 16.18 7.70 0.81
N GLY A 164 15.58 8.46 -0.12
CA GLY A 164 15.60 8.17 -1.56
C GLY A 164 14.60 7.10 -2.01
N GLY A 165 13.54 6.85 -1.24
CA GLY A 165 12.56 5.81 -1.55
C GLY A 165 13.13 4.40 -1.45
N PHE A 166 12.60 3.47 -2.24
CA PHE A 166 13.13 2.10 -2.36
C PHE A 166 14.45 2.06 -3.12
N SER A 167 15.37 1.18 -2.73
CA SER A 167 16.62 0.95 -3.46
C SER A 167 16.35 0.09 -4.71
N GLU A 168 16.60 0.65 -5.89
CA GLU A 168 16.23 0.01 -7.17
C GLU A 168 17.07 -1.22 -7.51
N GLU A 169 18.20 -1.44 -6.81
CA GLU A 169 19.00 -2.65 -6.87
C GLU A 169 18.25 -3.90 -6.38
N PHE A 170 17.18 -3.73 -5.62
CA PHE A 170 16.29 -4.81 -5.19
C PHE A 170 15.16 -5.14 -6.19
N ASN A 171 15.15 -4.53 -7.39
CA ASN A 171 14.21 -4.96 -8.42
C ASN A 171 14.44 -6.45 -8.76
N PRO A 172 13.37 -7.25 -8.97
CA PRO A 172 11.97 -6.87 -9.12
C PRO A 172 11.20 -6.59 -7.81
N GLY A 173 11.81 -6.75 -6.60
CA GLY A 173 11.15 -6.39 -5.33
C GLY A 173 11.60 -7.18 -4.10
N ILE A 174 12.23 -8.34 -4.26
CA ILE A 174 12.65 -9.20 -3.15
C ILE A 174 13.71 -8.49 -2.30
N GLY A 175 13.44 -8.37 -0.97
CA GLY A 175 14.35 -7.70 -0.03
C GLY A 175 14.17 -6.18 0.05
N SER A 176 13.31 -5.58 -0.76
CA SER A 176 13.10 -4.13 -0.80
C SER A 176 12.49 -3.57 0.49
N ASP A 177 11.53 -4.27 1.10
CA ASP A 177 10.93 -3.81 2.36
C ASP A 177 11.91 -3.82 3.54
N PRO A 178 12.68 -4.91 3.80
CA PRO A 178 13.72 -4.89 4.82
C PRO A 178 14.78 -3.81 4.60
N ASP A 179 15.22 -3.58 3.37
CA ASP A 179 16.15 -2.49 3.04
C ASP A 179 15.52 -1.13 3.37
N PHE A 180 14.29 -0.90 2.94
CA PHE A 180 13.59 0.35 3.20
C PHE A 180 13.38 0.59 4.69
N ASN A 181 12.98 -0.43 5.46
CA ASN A 181 12.92 -0.39 6.92
C ASN A 181 14.26 0.03 7.53
N MET A 182 15.37 -0.56 7.07
CA MET A 182 16.70 -0.25 7.56
C MET A 182 17.13 1.19 7.24
N LYS A 183 16.80 1.70 6.04
CA LYS A 183 17.05 3.09 5.66
C LYS A 183 16.29 4.06 6.57
N LEU A 184 15.03 3.78 6.85
CA LEU A 184 14.20 4.59 7.74
C LEU A 184 14.70 4.54 9.19
N TRP A 185 15.06 3.34 9.67
CA TRP A 185 15.62 3.19 11.02
C TRP A 185 16.94 3.97 11.20
N LYS A 186 17.86 3.91 10.23
CA LYS A 186 19.09 4.70 10.21
C LYS A 186 18.83 6.20 10.21
N GLU A 187 17.73 6.66 9.63
CA GLU A 187 17.28 8.06 9.66
C GLU A 187 16.66 8.45 11.02
N GLY A 188 16.50 7.50 11.91
CA GLY A 188 15.91 7.69 13.25
C GLY A 188 14.38 7.65 13.25
N CYS A 189 13.78 6.96 12.30
CA CYS A 189 12.36 6.69 12.33
C CYS A 189 12.03 5.63 13.39
N ARG A 190 10.89 5.82 14.05
CA ARG A 190 10.23 4.76 14.82
C ARG A 190 9.55 3.83 13.82
N ILE A 191 9.81 2.54 13.96
CA ILE A 191 9.25 1.47 13.13
C ILE A 191 8.41 0.57 14.00
#